data_113132b2f792fe0d91f78c20b55f60ce
#
_entry.id   113132b2f792fe0d91f78c20b55f60ce
#
_cell.length_a   1.000
_cell.length_b   1.000
_cell.length_c   1.000
_cell.angle_alpha   90.00
_cell.angle_beta   90.00
_cell.angle_gamma   90.00
#
_symmetry.space_group_name_H-M   'P 1'
#
loop_
_entity.id
_entity.type
_entity.pdbx_description
1 polymer ?
#
loop_
_entity_poly.entity_id
_entity_poly.type
_entity_poly.pdbx_seq_one_letter_code
_entity_poly.pdbx_strand_id
1 'polypeptide(L)'
;APDRAVPPHPPAGVVAMVPTKINNYAYETVPQPGLNGRKGYQPRGKTLGGSSSINAMLYVRGNRWDYDHWASLGNPGWSYDEVLPLFKRSEHNEQFQNEFHGQGGR
;
A
#
# COMPACT_ATOMS: atom_id res chain seq x y z
N ALA A 1 -11.77 -18.75 9.52
CA ALA A 1 -12.72 -19.21 8.51
C ALA A 1 -11.93 -19.77 7.32
N PRO A 2 -12.26 -20.95 6.78
CA PRO A 2 -11.55 -21.43 5.61
C PRO A 2 -11.78 -20.48 4.44
N ASP A 3 -10.70 -20.10 3.75
CA ASP A 3 -10.72 -19.31 2.51
C ASP A 3 -11.44 -20.11 1.40
N ARG A 4 -12.76 -20.17 1.47
CA ARG A 4 -13.60 -20.83 0.45
C ARG A 4 -14.18 -19.86 -0.58
N ALA A 5 -13.94 -18.58 -0.43
CA ALA A 5 -14.31 -17.59 -1.44
C ALA A 5 -13.16 -17.40 -2.41
N VAL A 6 -13.47 -17.13 -3.67
CA VAL A 6 -12.58 -16.87 -4.81
C VAL A 6 -11.16 -16.52 -4.39
N PRO A 7 -10.13 -17.26 -4.84
CA PRO A 7 -8.77 -16.96 -4.43
C PRO A 7 -8.44 -15.50 -4.72
N PRO A 8 -7.88 -14.74 -3.76
CA PRO A 8 -7.55 -13.33 -3.94
C PRO A 8 -6.39 -13.09 -4.92
N HIS A 9 -5.93 -14.13 -5.59
CA HIS A 9 -4.69 -14.12 -6.35
C HIS A 9 -4.72 -13.48 -7.75
N PRO A 10 -5.83 -13.37 -8.49
CA PRO A 10 -5.79 -12.56 -9.70
C PRO A 10 -5.95 -11.06 -9.35
N PRO A 11 -5.13 -10.16 -9.93
CA PRO A 11 -5.28 -8.71 -9.71
C PRO A 11 -6.71 -8.19 -9.93
N ALA A 12 -7.43 -8.78 -10.89
CA ALA A 12 -8.84 -8.48 -11.16
C ALA A 12 -9.79 -8.82 -9.98
N GLY A 13 -9.39 -9.73 -9.10
CA GLY A 13 -10.18 -10.10 -7.92
C GLY A 13 -10.38 -8.94 -6.94
N VAL A 14 -9.40 -8.03 -6.85
CA VAL A 14 -9.47 -6.83 -6.00
C VAL A 14 -10.64 -5.94 -6.40
N VAL A 15 -10.81 -5.70 -7.69
CA VAL A 15 -11.88 -4.85 -8.24
C VAL A 15 -13.26 -5.41 -7.88
N ALA A 16 -13.39 -6.73 -7.86
CA ALA A 16 -14.65 -7.40 -7.51
C ALA A 16 -14.90 -7.46 -6.01
N MET A 17 -13.85 -7.60 -5.18
CA MET A 17 -13.98 -7.82 -3.73
C MET A 17 -14.07 -6.52 -2.93
N VAL A 18 -13.29 -5.51 -3.28
CA VAL A 18 -13.22 -4.26 -2.51
C VAL A 18 -14.57 -3.56 -2.34
N PRO A 19 -15.47 -3.51 -3.34
CA PRO A 19 -16.80 -2.92 -3.18
C PRO A 19 -17.78 -3.78 -2.36
N THR A 20 -17.41 -5.00 -1.99
CA THR A 20 -18.30 -5.97 -1.33
C THR A 20 -17.82 -6.29 0.09
N LYS A 21 -18.60 -7.10 0.81
CA LYS A 21 -18.21 -7.69 2.10
C LYS A 21 -17.53 -9.07 1.96
N ILE A 22 -17.22 -9.50 0.74
CA ILE A 22 -16.51 -10.77 0.50
C ILE A 22 -15.06 -10.58 0.88
N ASN A 23 -14.59 -11.32 1.88
CA ASN A 23 -13.24 -11.22 2.45
C ASN A 23 -12.84 -9.79 2.86
N ASN A 24 -13.81 -8.95 3.21
CA ASN A 24 -13.63 -7.54 3.49
C ASN A 24 -14.55 -7.11 4.64
N TYR A 25 -13.99 -6.43 5.63
CA TYR A 25 -14.77 -5.87 6.74
C TYR A 25 -15.68 -4.73 6.28
N ALA A 26 -15.31 -4.02 5.21
CA ALA A 26 -16.08 -2.92 4.64
C ALA A 26 -16.51 -1.89 5.69
N TYR A 27 -15.55 -1.40 6.48
CA TYR A 27 -15.80 -0.38 7.49
C TYR A 27 -16.21 0.95 6.85
N GLU A 28 -16.95 1.73 7.60
CA GLU A 28 -17.25 3.13 7.28
C GLU A 28 -16.88 4.03 8.46
N THR A 29 -16.39 5.23 8.17
CA THR A 29 -16.19 6.24 9.20
C THR A 29 -17.54 6.79 9.68
N VAL A 30 -17.54 7.46 10.83
CA VAL A 30 -18.61 8.40 11.16
C VAL A 30 -18.62 9.55 10.14
N PRO A 31 -19.74 10.27 10.00
CA PRO A 31 -19.79 11.46 9.14
C PRO A 31 -18.65 12.43 9.45
N GLN A 32 -17.96 12.89 8.42
CA GLN A 32 -16.79 13.78 8.57
C GLN A 32 -17.19 15.23 8.22
N PRO A 33 -17.14 16.18 9.18
CA PRO A 33 -17.49 17.57 8.90
C PRO A 33 -16.67 18.19 7.76
N GLY A 34 -15.35 17.92 7.71
CA GLY A 34 -14.46 18.37 6.64
C GLY A 34 -14.74 17.78 5.25
N LEU A 35 -15.61 16.79 5.15
CA LEU A 35 -16.06 16.16 3.91
C LEU A 35 -17.57 16.40 3.65
N ASN A 36 -18.12 17.50 4.13
CA ASN A 36 -19.55 17.83 4.01
C ASN A 36 -20.47 16.71 4.56
N GLY A 37 -20.12 16.13 5.69
CA GLY A 37 -20.89 15.07 6.34
C GLY A 37 -20.79 13.69 5.67
N ARG A 38 -19.97 13.52 4.64
CA ARG A 38 -19.79 12.22 3.98
C ARG A 38 -19.06 11.25 4.90
N LYS A 39 -19.40 9.97 4.76
CA LYS A 39 -18.65 8.87 5.35
C LYS A 39 -17.57 8.38 4.38
N GLY A 40 -16.41 8.03 4.93
CA GLY A 40 -15.34 7.39 4.18
C GLY A 40 -15.47 5.88 4.22
N TYR A 41 -15.51 5.23 3.08
CA TYR A 41 -15.43 3.78 2.98
C TYR A 41 -14.00 3.30 3.24
N GLN A 42 -13.84 2.33 4.15
CA GLN A 42 -12.54 1.81 4.59
C GLN A 42 -12.48 0.29 4.44
N PRO A 43 -12.14 -0.21 3.25
CA PRO A 43 -11.97 -1.65 3.05
C PRO A 43 -10.79 -2.16 3.87
N ARG A 44 -10.94 -3.35 4.48
CA ARG A 44 -9.88 -4.08 5.17
C ARG A 44 -10.09 -5.57 4.95
N GLY A 45 -9.02 -6.26 4.61
CA GLY A 45 -9.06 -7.69 4.35
C GLY A 45 -9.49 -8.52 5.56
N LYS A 46 -10.49 -9.37 5.36
CA LYS A 46 -11.00 -10.33 6.34
C LYS A 46 -10.62 -11.76 5.92
N THR A 47 -9.31 -12.00 5.81
CA THR A 47 -8.73 -13.26 5.33
C THR A 47 -7.33 -13.45 5.92
N LEU A 48 -6.73 -14.62 5.75
CA LEU A 48 -5.32 -14.83 6.05
C LEU A 48 -4.48 -13.89 5.21
N GLY A 49 -3.51 -13.19 5.82
CA GLY A 49 -2.77 -12.10 5.21
C GLY A 49 -3.45 -10.73 5.32
N GLY A 50 -4.71 -10.66 5.78
CA GLY A 50 -5.41 -9.39 5.99
C GLY A 50 -5.52 -8.55 4.72
N SER A 51 -5.23 -7.26 4.84
CA SER A 51 -5.33 -6.32 3.71
C SER A 51 -4.28 -6.56 2.61
N SER A 52 -3.19 -7.27 2.88
CA SER A 52 -2.24 -7.64 1.83
C SER A 52 -2.85 -8.60 0.81
N SER A 53 -3.85 -9.39 1.22
CA SER A 53 -4.54 -10.32 0.32
C SER A 53 -5.62 -9.67 -0.56
N ILE A 54 -5.98 -8.41 -0.29
CA ILE A 54 -6.98 -7.66 -1.06
C ILE A 54 -6.46 -6.31 -1.55
N ASN A 55 -5.16 -6.07 -1.52
CA ASN A 55 -4.57 -4.83 -1.99
C ASN A 55 -4.53 -4.76 -3.52
N ALA A 56 -4.28 -3.59 -4.06
CA ALA A 56 -4.19 -3.37 -5.51
C ALA A 56 -2.83 -3.78 -6.09
N MET A 57 -1.91 -4.32 -5.28
CA MET A 57 -0.57 -4.77 -5.69
C MET A 57 0.26 -3.69 -6.40
N LEU A 58 0.08 -2.44 -6.02
CA LEU A 58 0.85 -1.32 -6.54
C LEU A 58 2.04 -1.05 -5.61
N TYR A 59 3.25 -1.09 -6.16
CA TYR A 59 4.45 -0.65 -5.49
C TYR A 59 4.79 0.77 -5.94
N VAL A 60 4.57 1.74 -5.07
CA VAL A 60 4.86 3.17 -5.33
C VAL A 60 5.66 3.71 -4.16
N ARG A 61 6.77 4.35 -4.44
CA ARG A 61 7.55 5.09 -3.44
C ARG A 61 6.98 6.50 -3.26
N GLY A 62 7.14 7.07 -2.07
CA GLY A 62 6.82 8.47 -1.81
C GLY A 62 7.66 9.42 -2.67
N ASN A 63 7.21 10.65 -2.80
CA ASN A 63 7.94 11.70 -3.48
C ASN A 63 9.19 12.09 -2.68
N ARG A 64 10.25 12.53 -3.36
CA ARG A 64 11.47 13.04 -2.71
C ARG A 64 11.17 14.07 -1.64
N TRP A 65 10.27 14.99 -1.94
CA TRP A 65 9.87 16.06 -1.02
C TRP A 65 9.30 15.53 0.31
N ASP A 66 8.54 14.45 0.31
CA ASP A 66 7.95 13.89 1.52
C ASP A 66 9.04 13.47 2.52
N TYR A 67 10.07 12.79 2.04
CA TYR A 67 11.20 12.32 2.87
C TYR A 67 12.08 13.48 3.32
N ASP A 68 12.41 14.40 2.41
CA ASP A 68 13.23 15.56 2.75
C ASP A 68 12.50 16.45 3.76
N HIS A 69 11.17 16.57 3.66
CA HIS A 69 10.36 17.26 4.66
C HIS A 69 10.39 16.54 6.01
N TRP A 70 10.29 15.22 6.06
CA TRP A 70 10.43 14.48 7.32
C TRP A 70 11.80 14.71 7.96
N ALA A 71 12.87 14.69 7.19
CA ALA A 71 14.20 15.01 7.69
C ALA A 71 14.26 16.43 8.26
N SER A 72 13.65 17.41 7.59
CA SER A 72 13.62 18.81 8.05
C SER A 72 12.87 19.02 9.37
N LEU A 73 11.92 18.12 9.68
CA LEU A 73 11.21 18.09 10.97
C LEU A 73 12.03 17.48 12.13
N GLY A 74 13.31 17.20 11.92
CA GLY A 74 14.21 16.67 12.94
C GLY A 74 14.30 15.14 12.99
N ASN A 75 14.01 14.46 11.87
CA ASN A 75 14.15 13.01 11.75
C ASN A 75 15.42 12.68 10.91
N PRO A 76 16.61 12.59 11.51
CA PRO A 76 17.84 12.25 10.79
C PRO A 76 17.73 10.83 10.21
N GLY A 77 18.30 10.61 9.02
CA GLY A 77 18.22 9.32 8.32
C GLY A 77 16.97 9.15 7.44
N TRP A 78 16.11 10.17 7.35
CA TRP A 78 14.86 10.12 6.59
C TRP A 78 14.87 10.97 5.33
N SER A 79 15.97 11.65 4.98
CA SER A 79 16.03 12.33 3.69
C SER A 79 15.92 11.34 2.53
N TYR A 80 15.47 11.80 1.38
CA TYR A 80 15.31 10.91 0.22
C TYR A 80 16.60 10.19 -0.15
N ASP A 81 17.73 10.89 -0.11
CA ASP A 81 19.02 10.29 -0.46
C ASP A 81 19.49 9.24 0.56
N GLU A 82 19.07 9.35 1.82
CA GLU A 82 19.33 8.35 2.86
C GLU A 82 18.40 7.13 2.77
N VAL A 83 17.12 7.31 2.38
CA VAL A 83 16.17 6.19 2.27
C VAL A 83 16.22 5.47 0.92
N LEU A 84 16.69 6.13 -0.15
CA LEU A 84 16.78 5.52 -1.49
C LEU A 84 17.61 4.22 -1.51
N PRO A 85 18.79 4.12 -0.86
CA PRO A 85 19.55 2.87 -0.78
C PRO A 85 18.75 1.73 -0.12
N LEU A 86 17.89 2.04 0.85
CA LEU A 86 17.05 1.04 1.53
C LEU A 86 15.96 0.52 0.60
N PHE A 87 15.32 1.40 -0.18
CA PHE A 87 14.37 0.98 -1.21
C PHE A 87 15.03 0.08 -2.25
N LYS A 88 16.20 0.47 -2.75
CA LYS A 88 16.96 -0.35 -3.70
C LYS A 88 17.35 -1.72 -3.13
N ARG A 89 17.70 -1.78 -1.85
CA ARG A 89 18.06 -3.03 -1.18
C ARG A 89 16.89 -3.99 -1.05
N SER A 90 15.67 -3.49 -0.88
CA SER A 90 14.44 -4.31 -0.76
C SER A 90 13.81 -4.66 -2.11
N GLU A 91 14.28 -4.06 -3.21
CA GLU A 91 13.69 -4.22 -4.53
C GLU A 91 14.49 -5.20 -5.39
N HIS A 92 13.78 -6.07 -6.11
CA HIS A 92 14.30 -6.80 -7.25
C HIS A 92 13.48 -6.43 -8.49
N ASN A 93 13.90 -5.39 -9.20
CA ASN A 93 13.19 -4.92 -10.39
C ASN A 93 13.66 -5.67 -11.63
N GLU A 94 12.75 -6.37 -12.29
CA GLU A 94 13.04 -7.18 -13.48
C GLU A 94 13.11 -6.34 -14.77
N GLN A 95 12.52 -5.15 -14.79
CA GLN A 95 12.35 -4.34 -15.99
C GLN A 95 13.29 -3.14 -16.07
N PHE A 96 13.50 -2.46 -14.93
CA PHE A 96 14.29 -1.23 -14.89
C PHE A 96 15.65 -1.45 -14.22
N GLN A 97 16.71 -1.07 -14.95
CA GLN A 97 18.10 -1.11 -14.50
C GLN A 97 18.66 0.31 -14.54
N ASN A 98 18.39 1.11 -13.52
CA ASN A 98 18.85 2.49 -13.44
C ASN A 98 19.23 2.88 -12.00
N GLU A 99 19.60 4.13 -11.81
CA GLU A 99 20.02 4.65 -10.51
C GLU A 99 18.94 4.59 -9.40
N PHE A 100 17.66 4.49 -9.77
CA PHE A 100 16.54 4.47 -8.83
C PHE A 100 16.09 3.07 -8.44
N HIS A 101 16.42 2.04 -9.21
CA HIS A 101 15.92 0.69 -9.04
C HIS A 101 16.98 -0.30 -8.55
N GLY A 102 16.58 -1.20 -7.65
CA GLY A 102 17.40 -2.28 -7.13
C GLY A 102 17.18 -3.59 -7.89
N GLN A 103 18.24 -4.42 -7.95
CA GLN A 103 18.22 -5.71 -8.63
C GLN A 103 18.60 -6.89 -7.74
N GLY A 104 18.93 -6.65 -6.50
CA GLY A 104 19.40 -7.67 -5.57
C GLY A 104 18.48 -7.88 -4.36
N GLY A 105 17.29 -7.29 -4.36
CA GLY A 105 16.33 -7.43 -3.29
C GLY A 105 15.73 -8.84 -3.20
N ARG A 106 15.20 -9.18 -2.03
CA ARG A 106 14.55 -10.47 -1.75
C ARG A 106 13.06 -10.29 -1.58
#